data_9ffcddc80eaf30b17c7f8d1499d9a1d3
#
_entry.id   9ffcddc80eaf30b17c7f8d1499d9a1d3
#
_cell.length_a   1.000
_cell.length_b   1.000
_cell.length_c   1.000
_cell.angle_alpha   90.00
_cell.angle_beta   90.00
_cell.angle_gamma   90.00
#
_symmetry.space_group_name_H-M   'P 1'
#
loop_
_entity.id
_entity.type
_entity.pdbx_description
1 polymer ?
#
loop_
_entity_poly.entity_id
_entity_poly.type
_entity_poly.pdbx_seq_one_letter_code
_entity_poly.pdbx_strand_id
1 'polypeptide(L)'
;MSRTVEIALSPREAADPALVREAAAEEASLPLADVKGSRVLKRSIDARSKRPLVRMRVEVSTEHAFEDKFAPEVLQDVSKAPPLIIVGCGPAGLFAALTFIRNGRRPIILERGKDVRARRRDLAAINREHIVDPDSNYCFGEGGAGTYSDGK
;
A
#
# COMPACT_ATOMS: atom_id res chain seq x y z
N MET A 1 -8.76 -2.28 -27.70
CA MET A 1 -10.05 -2.44 -27.01
C MET A 1 -9.79 -2.89 -25.60
N SER A 2 -10.45 -2.28 -24.60
CA SER A 2 -10.30 -2.64 -23.18
C SER A 2 -11.59 -3.28 -22.69
N ARG A 3 -11.50 -4.35 -21.88
CA ARG A 3 -12.64 -5.04 -21.26
C ARG A 3 -12.39 -5.23 -19.79
N THR A 4 -13.43 -5.12 -18.98
CA THR A 4 -13.38 -5.41 -17.54
C THR A 4 -14.17 -6.68 -17.27
N VAL A 5 -13.53 -7.63 -16.58
CA VAL A 5 -14.09 -8.94 -16.23
C VAL A 5 -13.99 -9.21 -14.74
N GLU A 6 -14.82 -10.11 -14.23
CA GLU A 6 -14.76 -10.59 -12.85
C GLU A 6 -14.34 -12.06 -12.84
N ILE A 7 -13.25 -12.35 -12.13
CA ILE A 7 -12.71 -13.70 -11.98
C ILE A 7 -12.68 -14.11 -10.51
N ALA A 8 -12.72 -15.42 -10.26
CA ALA A 8 -12.61 -15.99 -8.91
C ALA A 8 -11.58 -17.12 -8.93
N LEU A 9 -10.50 -16.93 -8.22
CA LEU A 9 -9.35 -17.85 -8.19
C LEU A 9 -9.08 -18.33 -6.76
N SER A 10 -8.39 -19.46 -6.62
CA SER A 10 -7.85 -19.85 -5.32
C SER A 10 -6.81 -18.83 -4.85
N PRO A 11 -6.51 -18.74 -3.53
CA PRO A 11 -5.48 -17.82 -3.02
C PRO A 11 -4.10 -18.02 -3.66
N ARG A 12 -3.77 -19.27 -4.03
CA ARG A 12 -2.51 -19.60 -4.69
C ARG A 12 -2.45 -19.06 -6.13
N GLU A 13 -3.49 -19.30 -6.91
CA GLU A 13 -3.59 -18.79 -8.29
C GLU A 13 -3.68 -17.27 -8.33
N ALA A 14 -4.42 -16.68 -7.39
CA ALA A 14 -4.55 -15.23 -7.26
C ALA A 14 -3.26 -14.49 -6.86
N ALA A 15 -2.26 -15.22 -6.37
CA ALA A 15 -0.94 -14.69 -6.07
C ALA A 15 0.00 -14.68 -7.28
N ASP A 16 -0.34 -15.40 -8.34
CA ASP A 16 0.44 -15.48 -9.57
C ASP A 16 -0.14 -14.54 -10.64
N PRO A 17 0.58 -13.46 -11.02
CA PRO A 17 0.10 -12.51 -12.03
C PRO A 17 -0.15 -13.15 -13.41
N ALA A 18 0.58 -14.22 -13.76
CA ALA A 18 0.41 -14.91 -15.04
C ALA A 18 -0.92 -15.66 -15.07
N LEU A 19 -1.27 -16.39 -14.01
CA LEU A 19 -2.55 -17.09 -13.88
C LEU A 19 -3.74 -16.12 -13.81
N VAL A 20 -3.56 -14.98 -13.14
CA VAL A 20 -4.59 -13.91 -13.11
C VAL A 20 -4.85 -13.38 -14.52
N ARG A 21 -3.78 -13.13 -15.30
CA ARG A 21 -3.90 -12.66 -16.69
C ARG A 21 -4.56 -13.68 -17.59
N GLU A 22 -4.19 -14.96 -17.46
CA GLU A 22 -4.76 -16.07 -18.23
C GLU A 22 -6.27 -16.22 -17.95
N ALA A 23 -6.67 -16.30 -16.68
CA ALA A 23 -8.07 -16.38 -16.29
C ALA A 23 -8.88 -15.17 -16.74
N ALA A 24 -8.30 -13.97 -16.70
CA ALA A 24 -8.96 -12.75 -17.16
C ALA A 24 -9.11 -12.71 -18.69
N ALA A 25 -8.15 -13.25 -19.45
CA ALA A 25 -8.22 -13.37 -20.89
C ALA A 25 -9.32 -14.36 -21.30
N GLU A 26 -9.39 -15.53 -20.63
CA GLU A 26 -10.43 -16.55 -20.84
C GLU A 26 -11.83 -15.97 -20.58
N GLU A 27 -12.05 -15.33 -19.43
CA GLU A 27 -13.32 -14.70 -19.07
C GLU A 27 -13.72 -13.58 -20.06
N ALA A 28 -12.72 -12.85 -20.58
CA ALA A 28 -12.93 -11.83 -21.61
C ALA A 28 -13.19 -12.42 -23.01
N SER A 29 -13.08 -13.73 -23.20
CA SER A 29 -13.10 -14.41 -24.50
C SER A 29 -12.06 -13.83 -25.48
N LEU A 30 -10.84 -13.61 -24.98
CA LEU A 30 -9.70 -13.09 -25.76
C LEU A 30 -8.58 -14.15 -25.79
N PRO A 31 -7.94 -14.38 -26.94
CA PRO A 31 -6.71 -15.15 -26.98
C PRO A 31 -5.65 -14.50 -26.09
N LEU A 32 -4.98 -15.29 -25.24
CA LEU A 32 -3.96 -14.77 -24.33
C LEU A 32 -2.83 -14.02 -25.06
N ALA A 33 -2.51 -14.46 -26.28
CA ALA A 33 -1.51 -13.84 -27.14
C ALA A 33 -1.86 -12.40 -27.55
N ASP A 34 -3.16 -12.08 -27.63
CA ASP A 34 -3.64 -10.74 -28.02
C ASP A 34 -3.72 -9.79 -26.84
N VAL A 35 -3.66 -10.28 -25.60
CA VAL A 35 -3.69 -9.44 -24.40
C VAL A 35 -2.35 -8.76 -24.21
N LYS A 36 -2.26 -7.46 -24.47
CA LYS A 36 -1.06 -6.63 -24.28
C LYS A 36 -0.89 -6.17 -22.84
N GLY A 37 -2.00 -6.03 -22.11
CA GLY A 37 -1.97 -5.61 -20.71
C GLY A 37 -3.13 -6.16 -19.89
N SER A 38 -2.89 -6.36 -18.60
CA SER A 38 -3.92 -6.65 -17.61
C SER A 38 -3.61 -5.90 -16.31
N ARG A 39 -4.65 -5.40 -15.62
CA ARG A 39 -4.49 -4.82 -14.29
C ARG A 39 -5.67 -5.15 -13.40
N VAL A 40 -5.38 -5.44 -12.14
CA VAL A 40 -6.40 -5.68 -11.11
C VAL A 40 -6.95 -4.35 -10.62
N LEU A 41 -8.25 -4.13 -10.81
CA LEU A 41 -8.95 -2.92 -10.34
C LEU A 41 -9.47 -3.08 -8.91
N LYS A 42 -9.87 -4.32 -8.54
CA LYS A 42 -10.39 -4.63 -7.21
C LYS A 42 -10.04 -6.06 -6.84
N ARG A 43 -9.71 -6.29 -5.57
CA ARG A 43 -9.51 -7.62 -4.99
C ARG A 43 -10.32 -7.73 -3.71
N SER A 44 -10.99 -8.86 -3.52
CA SER A 44 -11.73 -9.18 -2.28
C SER A 44 -11.64 -10.66 -1.98
N ILE A 45 -11.73 -11.04 -0.71
CA ILE A 45 -11.72 -12.44 -0.28
C ILE A 45 -13.17 -12.88 -0.04
N ASP A 46 -13.55 -13.97 -0.70
CA ASP A 46 -14.81 -14.68 -0.45
C ASP A 46 -14.53 -15.93 0.38
N ALA A 47 -14.77 -15.85 1.69
CA ALA A 47 -14.54 -16.92 2.66
C ALA A 47 -15.83 -17.63 3.10
N ARG A 48 -16.95 -17.51 2.36
CA ARG A 48 -18.24 -18.12 2.71
C ARG A 48 -18.26 -19.62 2.52
N SER A 49 -17.34 -20.18 1.74
CA SER A 49 -17.19 -21.62 1.54
C SER A 49 -16.00 -22.18 2.33
N LYS A 50 -15.92 -23.53 2.44
CA LYS A 50 -14.76 -24.22 3.05
C LYS A 50 -13.43 -23.93 2.32
N ARG A 51 -13.50 -23.54 1.04
CA ARG A 51 -12.33 -23.14 0.25
C ARG A 51 -12.49 -21.67 -0.09
N PRO A 52 -11.72 -20.79 0.53
CA PRO A 52 -11.78 -19.36 0.24
C PRO A 52 -11.37 -19.10 -1.20
N LEU A 53 -12.04 -18.14 -1.84
CA LEU A 53 -11.71 -17.67 -3.17
C LEU A 53 -11.32 -16.19 -3.11
N VAL A 54 -10.44 -15.78 -3.99
CA VAL A 54 -10.12 -14.38 -4.24
C VAL A 54 -10.89 -13.94 -5.47
N ARG A 55 -11.85 -13.04 -5.28
CA ARG A 55 -12.60 -12.40 -6.36
C ARG A 55 -11.86 -11.17 -6.81
N MET A 56 -11.64 -11.04 -8.10
CA MET A 56 -10.95 -9.90 -8.68
C MET A 56 -11.74 -9.34 -9.84
N ARG A 57 -11.76 -8.01 -9.92
CA ARG A 57 -12.17 -7.29 -11.12
C ARG A 57 -10.90 -6.90 -11.85
N VAL A 58 -10.76 -7.39 -13.08
CA VAL A 58 -9.54 -7.23 -13.88
C VAL A 58 -9.90 -6.52 -15.18
N GLU A 59 -9.13 -5.52 -15.54
CA GLU A 59 -9.18 -4.90 -16.85
C GLU A 59 -8.11 -5.52 -17.73
N VAL A 60 -8.49 -5.96 -18.93
CA VAL A 60 -7.61 -6.50 -19.98
C VAL A 60 -7.64 -5.61 -21.20
N SER A 61 -6.49 -5.41 -21.84
CA SER A 61 -6.35 -4.59 -23.06
C SER A 61 -5.58 -5.34 -24.13
N THR A 62 -6.10 -5.24 -25.37
CA THR A 62 -5.44 -5.74 -26.59
C THR A 62 -4.63 -4.67 -27.30
N GLU A 63 -4.69 -3.42 -26.88
CA GLU A 63 -4.06 -2.29 -27.56
C GLU A 63 -2.76 -1.83 -26.89
N HIS A 64 -2.73 -1.82 -25.54
CA HIS A 64 -1.61 -1.29 -24.77
C HIS A 64 -1.39 -2.07 -23.48
N ALA A 65 -0.16 -2.03 -22.96
CA ALA A 65 0.15 -2.40 -21.61
C ALA A 65 -0.32 -1.27 -20.65
N PHE A 66 -0.78 -1.63 -19.45
CA PHE A 66 -1.08 -0.65 -18.44
C PHE A 66 0.21 -0.19 -17.77
N GLU A 67 0.38 1.11 -17.62
CA GLU A 67 1.43 1.66 -16.77
C GLU A 67 1.14 1.34 -15.31
N ASP A 68 2.16 0.91 -14.59
CA ASP A 68 2.07 0.74 -13.14
C ASP A 68 2.10 2.13 -12.48
N LYS A 69 0.93 2.68 -12.23
CA LYS A 69 0.80 3.98 -11.54
C LYS A 69 1.35 3.98 -10.12
N PHE A 70 1.63 2.79 -9.57
CA PHE A 70 2.16 2.58 -8.23
C PHE A 70 3.58 2.05 -8.23
N ALA A 71 4.28 2.10 -9.38
CA ALA A 71 5.70 1.79 -9.41
C ALA A 71 6.43 2.65 -8.37
N PRO A 72 7.28 2.06 -7.51
CA PRO A 72 8.01 2.82 -6.51
C PRO A 72 8.84 3.92 -7.20
N GLU A 73 8.67 5.14 -6.74
CA GLU A 73 9.47 6.25 -7.21
C GLU A 73 10.93 6.05 -6.80
N VAL A 74 11.85 6.17 -7.74
CA VAL A 74 13.28 6.17 -7.43
C VAL A 74 13.66 7.55 -6.90
N LEU A 75 13.83 7.62 -5.58
CA LEU A 75 14.22 8.86 -4.92
C LEU A 75 15.72 9.09 -5.08
N GLN A 76 16.11 10.36 -5.21
CA GLN A 76 17.52 10.76 -5.28
C GLN A 76 18.22 10.61 -3.93
N ASP A 77 19.52 10.33 -3.93
CA ASP A 77 20.33 10.35 -2.71
C ASP A 77 20.56 11.80 -2.25
N VAL A 78 20.00 12.12 -1.08
CA VAL A 78 20.12 13.44 -0.43
C VAL A 78 21.01 13.42 0.80
N SER A 79 21.77 12.36 1.04
CA SER A 79 22.59 12.18 2.25
C SER A 79 23.57 13.33 2.52
N LYS A 80 24.09 13.94 1.45
CA LYS A 80 25.02 15.09 1.50
C LYS A 80 24.35 16.45 1.28
N ALA A 81 23.03 16.48 1.06
CA ALA A 81 22.31 17.73 0.82
C ALA A 81 22.13 18.55 2.12
N PRO A 82 21.90 19.88 2.00
CA PRO A 82 21.60 20.71 3.15
C PRO A 82 20.39 20.17 3.93
N PRO A 83 20.52 20.05 5.28
CA PRO A 83 19.44 19.49 6.09
C PRO A 83 18.28 20.47 6.25
N LEU A 84 17.06 19.91 6.40
CA LEU A 84 15.86 20.60 6.83
C LEU A 84 15.22 19.82 7.97
N ILE A 85 14.84 20.52 9.03
CA ILE A 85 14.21 19.93 10.21
C ILE A 85 12.70 19.90 10.01
N ILE A 86 12.10 18.74 10.28
CA ILE A 86 10.65 18.54 10.31
C ILE A 86 10.30 18.12 11.74
N VAL A 87 9.34 18.79 12.33
CA VAL A 87 8.84 18.45 13.67
C VAL A 87 7.58 17.60 13.52
N GLY A 88 7.65 16.36 14.00
CA GLY A 88 6.59 15.37 13.95
C GLY A 88 6.72 14.38 12.77
N CYS A 89 6.57 13.09 13.09
CA CYS A 89 6.60 11.97 12.13
C CYS A 89 5.18 11.43 11.82
N GLY A 90 4.19 12.30 11.85
CA GLY A 90 2.84 11.97 11.37
C GLY A 90 2.73 12.06 9.85
N PRO A 91 1.54 11.84 9.25
CA PRO A 91 1.36 11.88 7.81
C PRO A 91 1.88 13.16 7.17
N ALA A 92 1.62 14.32 7.75
CA ALA A 92 2.11 15.61 7.24
C ALA A 92 3.65 15.68 7.21
N GLY A 93 4.31 15.25 8.28
CA GLY A 93 5.77 15.22 8.36
C GLY A 93 6.40 14.26 7.36
N LEU A 94 5.80 13.08 7.18
CA LEU A 94 6.26 12.08 6.23
C LEU A 94 6.12 12.57 4.77
N PHE A 95 4.99 13.18 4.39
CA PHE A 95 4.81 13.77 3.06
C PHE A 95 5.71 14.98 2.85
N ALA A 96 5.96 15.80 3.87
CA ALA A 96 6.92 16.89 3.79
C ALA A 96 8.33 16.35 3.56
N ALA A 97 8.74 15.28 4.28
CA ALA A 97 10.03 14.63 4.07
C ALA A 97 10.20 14.13 2.64
N LEU A 98 9.20 13.45 2.10
CA LEU A 98 9.19 12.97 0.72
C LEU A 98 9.34 14.14 -0.27
N THR A 99 8.61 15.22 -0.05
CA THR A 99 8.70 16.44 -0.87
C THR A 99 10.08 17.06 -0.83
N PHE A 100 10.72 17.11 0.35
CA PHE A 100 12.07 17.62 0.48
C PHE A 100 13.11 16.75 -0.25
N ILE A 101 13.00 15.43 -0.16
CA ILE A 101 13.88 14.52 -0.92
C ILE A 101 13.74 14.77 -2.42
N ARG A 102 12.50 14.88 -2.93
CA ARG A 102 12.25 15.21 -4.35
C ARG A 102 12.86 16.53 -4.80
N ASN A 103 13.00 17.48 -3.87
CA ASN A 103 13.61 18.79 -4.10
C ASN A 103 15.10 18.86 -3.70
N GLY A 104 15.78 17.72 -3.55
CA GLY A 104 17.20 17.66 -3.28
C GLY A 104 17.58 18.18 -1.88
N ARG A 105 16.71 18.05 -0.89
CA ARG A 105 16.95 18.44 0.50
C ARG A 105 16.93 17.22 1.41
N ARG A 106 17.80 17.20 2.40
CA ARG A 106 17.89 16.13 3.39
C ARG A 106 16.93 16.40 4.56
N PRO A 107 15.79 15.69 4.68
CA PRO A 107 14.93 15.84 5.83
C PRO A 107 15.55 15.21 7.09
N ILE A 108 15.41 15.88 8.23
CA ILE A 108 15.67 15.34 9.56
C ILE A 108 14.36 15.46 10.33
N ILE A 109 13.75 14.32 10.65
CA ILE A 109 12.46 14.30 11.35
C ILE A 109 12.72 14.14 12.83
N LEU A 110 12.15 15.04 13.63
CA LEU A 110 12.13 14.97 15.09
C LEU A 110 10.75 14.51 15.53
N GLU A 111 10.67 13.32 16.11
CA GLU A 111 9.43 12.76 16.63
C GLU A 111 9.49 12.66 18.16
N ARG A 112 8.39 13.08 18.80
CA ARG A 112 8.25 13.05 20.25
C ARG A 112 8.04 11.64 20.77
N GLY A 113 7.20 10.88 20.09
CA GLY A 113 6.82 9.53 20.48
C GLY A 113 7.78 8.46 20.02
N LYS A 114 7.46 7.21 20.35
CA LYS A 114 8.27 6.04 20.04
C LYS A 114 8.06 5.58 18.59
N ASP A 115 8.95 4.71 18.13
CA ASP A 115 8.80 3.99 16.86
C ASP A 115 7.53 3.10 16.86
N VAL A 116 7.10 2.67 15.67
CA VAL A 116 5.88 1.87 15.48
C VAL A 116 5.85 0.62 16.37
N ARG A 117 6.97 -0.09 16.52
CA ARG A 117 7.02 -1.33 17.29
C ARG A 117 6.90 -1.10 18.79
N ALA A 118 7.63 -0.11 19.31
CA ALA A 118 7.59 0.25 20.71
C ALA A 118 6.23 0.84 21.10
N ARG A 119 5.69 1.76 20.29
CA ARG A 119 4.39 2.39 20.48
C ARG A 119 3.23 1.39 20.55
N ARG A 120 3.32 0.26 19.82
CA ARG A 120 2.30 -0.79 19.90
C ARG A 120 2.07 -1.33 21.31
N ARG A 121 3.10 -1.35 22.14
CA ARG A 121 2.98 -1.78 23.55
C ARG A 121 2.24 -0.73 24.38
N ASP A 122 2.51 0.54 24.16
CA ASP A 122 1.85 1.64 24.85
C ASP A 122 0.36 1.69 24.50
N LEU A 123 0.01 1.44 23.22
CA LEU A 123 -1.39 1.33 22.79
C LEU A 123 -2.09 0.12 23.41
N ALA A 124 -1.40 -1.00 23.60
CA ALA A 124 -1.94 -2.17 24.29
C ALA A 124 -2.25 -1.86 25.76
N ALA A 125 -1.40 -1.05 26.44
CA ALA A 125 -1.62 -0.61 27.81
C ALA A 125 -2.87 0.30 27.91
N ILE A 126 -3.10 1.18 26.94
CA ILE A 126 -4.33 1.99 26.87
C ILE A 126 -5.59 1.10 26.87
N ASN A 127 -5.58 0.07 26.04
CA ASN A 127 -6.76 -0.79 25.86
C ASN A 127 -6.98 -1.79 27.00
N ARG A 128 -5.91 -2.23 27.67
CA ARG A 128 -5.97 -3.26 28.72
C ARG A 128 -5.98 -2.70 30.14
N GLU A 129 -5.23 -1.64 30.35
CA GLU A 129 -4.90 -1.12 31.68
C GLU A 129 -5.37 0.33 31.85
N HIS A 130 -5.90 0.94 30.79
CA HIS A 130 -6.32 2.35 30.75
C HIS A 130 -5.20 3.34 31.08
N ILE A 131 -3.95 2.94 30.84
CA ILE A 131 -2.76 3.77 31.06
C ILE A 131 -2.37 4.45 29.75
N VAL A 132 -2.31 5.79 29.74
CA VAL A 132 -1.90 6.60 28.60
C VAL A 132 -0.49 7.14 28.82
N ASP A 133 0.47 6.73 27.99
CA ASP A 133 1.78 7.37 27.94
C ASP A 133 1.62 8.74 27.26
N PRO A 134 1.96 9.88 27.93
CA PRO A 134 1.76 11.21 27.37
C PRO A 134 2.60 11.50 26.13
N ASP A 135 3.69 10.78 25.93
CA ASP A 135 4.62 10.96 24.83
C ASP A 135 4.51 9.87 23.76
N SER A 136 3.78 8.78 24.03
CA SER A 136 3.63 7.65 23.09
C SER A 136 2.22 7.05 23.18
N ASN A 137 1.35 7.46 22.27
CA ASN A 137 -0.07 7.06 22.27
C ASN A 137 -0.64 7.10 20.84
N TYR A 138 -1.96 7.15 20.65
CA TYR A 138 -2.58 7.24 19.34
C TYR A 138 -2.22 8.51 18.57
N CYS A 139 -1.93 9.62 19.27
CA CYS A 139 -1.62 10.92 18.67
C CYS A 139 -0.12 11.12 18.41
N PHE A 140 0.74 10.59 19.29
CA PHE A 140 2.18 10.80 19.27
C PHE A 140 2.94 9.52 18.98
N GLY A 141 3.95 9.62 18.11
CA GLY A 141 4.80 8.55 17.65
C GLY A 141 4.82 8.39 16.12
N GLU A 142 5.75 7.61 15.65
CA GLU A 142 5.99 7.36 14.23
C GLU A 142 4.71 6.97 13.48
N GLY A 143 4.43 7.69 12.38
CA GLY A 143 3.25 7.49 11.53
C GLY A 143 1.95 8.11 12.06
N GLY A 144 1.94 8.67 13.29
CA GLY A 144 0.77 9.30 13.88
C GLY A 144 -0.41 8.34 14.09
N ALA A 145 -1.64 8.88 14.11
CA ALA A 145 -2.86 8.12 14.33
C ALA A 145 -3.18 7.12 13.21
N GLY A 146 -2.70 7.37 11.99
CA GLY A 146 -2.94 6.51 10.82
C GLY A 146 -2.21 5.17 10.81
N THR A 147 -1.14 5.03 11.61
CA THR A 147 -0.25 3.84 11.59
C THR A 147 -0.98 2.53 11.88
N TYR A 148 -2.00 2.55 12.72
CA TYR A 148 -2.75 1.36 13.14
C TYR A 148 -4.17 1.32 12.57
N SER A 149 -4.45 2.15 11.57
CA SER A 149 -5.69 2.10 10.81
C SER A 149 -5.60 1.03 9.70
N ASP A 150 -6.74 0.72 9.09
CA ASP A 150 -6.82 -0.18 7.94
C ASP A 150 -6.52 0.52 6.60
N GLY A 151 -5.99 1.73 6.64
CA GLY A 151 -5.65 2.52 5.45
C GLY A 151 -6.85 3.20 4.78
N LYS A 152 -7.98 3.29 5.47
CA LYS A 152 -9.15 4.04 5.02
C LYS A 152 -9.07 5.51 5.38
#